data_ca44445a17b2981768ade87fcd1459d0
#
_entry.id   ca44445a17b2981768ade87fcd1459d0
#
_cell.length_a   1.000
_cell.length_b   1.000
_cell.length_c   1.000
_cell.angle_alpha   90.00
_cell.angle_beta   90.00
_cell.angle_gamma   90.00
#
_symmetry.space_group_name_H-M   'P 1'
#
loop_
_entity.id
_entity.type
_entity.pdbx_description
1 polymer ?
#
loop_
_entity_poly.entity_id
_entity_poly.type
_entity_poly.pdbx_seq_one_letter_code
_entity_poly.pdbx_strand_id
1 'polypeptide(L)'
;MFSAVVRHIVGQQISNKALAAVWGRLSEGLGTVDAETVLNAGEERLHSFGMSYRKAAYISDFARKVADGEFSLAALKKMSDAEAIAALSALNGVGIWTAEMILLFCMERPDVLSFGDLAIQRGLRMVYRHREITKAQFERYRRRYSPYGSVASLYLWAVSGGALPGVTDPAERKRGNKS
;
A
#
# COMPACT_ATOMS: atom_id res chain seq x y z
N MET A 1 -4.61 7.47 -11.78
CA MET A 1 -5.29 6.78 -10.65
C MET A 1 -5.51 5.30 -10.94
N PHE A 2 -6.19 4.90 -12.02
CA PHE A 2 -6.41 3.48 -12.35
C PHE A 2 -5.11 2.67 -12.35
N SER A 3 -4.13 3.07 -13.15
CA SER A 3 -2.81 2.42 -13.24
C SER A 3 -2.09 2.30 -11.89
N ALA A 4 -2.27 3.27 -11.01
CA ALA A 4 -1.70 3.25 -9.67
C ALA A 4 -2.32 2.15 -8.79
N VAL A 5 -3.64 1.98 -8.80
CA VAL A 5 -4.33 0.87 -8.10
C VAL A 5 -3.86 -0.48 -8.65
N VAL A 6 -3.82 -0.63 -9.98
CA VAL A 6 -3.32 -1.85 -10.64
C VAL A 6 -1.88 -2.15 -10.20
N ARG A 7 -1.00 -1.15 -10.18
CA ARG A 7 0.38 -1.31 -9.73
C ARG A 7 0.49 -1.79 -8.28
N HIS A 8 -0.38 -1.30 -7.38
CA HIS A 8 -0.43 -1.76 -6.00
C HIS A 8 -0.88 -3.23 -5.91
N ILE A 9 -1.87 -3.66 -6.69
CA ILE A 9 -2.29 -5.07 -6.74
C ILE A 9 -1.15 -5.95 -7.26
N VAL A 10 -0.48 -5.54 -8.35
CA VAL A 10 0.69 -6.27 -8.90
C VAL A 10 1.79 -6.40 -7.84
N GLY A 11 2.07 -5.34 -7.08
CA GLY A 11 3.15 -5.26 -6.10
C GLY A 11 2.96 -6.07 -4.82
N GLN A 12 1.75 -6.57 -4.55
CA GLN A 12 1.49 -7.31 -3.32
C GLN A 12 2.39 -8.56 -3.19
N GLN A 13 3.00 -8.73 -2.01
CA GLN A 13 3.79 -9.92 -1.65
C GLN A 13 4.96 -10.25 -2.60
N ILE A 14 5.49 -9.25 -3.31
CA ILE A 14 6.69 -9.40 -4.14
C ILE A 14 7.71 -8.29 -3.82
N SER A 15 8.97 -8.51 -4.17
CA SER A 15 10.01 -7.50 -4.01
C SER A 15 9.85 -6.33 -4.99
N ASN A 16 10.42 -5.17 -4.66
CA ASN A 16 10.44 -4.01 -5.55
C ASN A 16 11.08 -4.32 -6.92
N LYS A 17 12.11 -5.18 -6.94
CA LYS A 17 12.75 -5.62 -8.17
C LYS A 17 11.79 -6.46 -9.04
N ALA A 18 11.05 -7.38 -8.41
CA ALA A 18 10.06 -8.20 -9.11
C ALA A 18 8.88 -7.33 -9.60
N LEU A 19 8.40 -6.38 -8.78
CA LEU A 19 7.38 -5.41 -9.20
C LEU A 19 7.84 -4.61 -10.42
N ALA A 20 9.05 -4.07 -10.43
CA ALA A 20 9.56 -3.31 -11.55
C ALA A 20 9.59 -4.15 -12.85
N ALA A 21 10.01 -5.41 -12.76
CA ALA A 21 10.05 -6.31 -13.91
C ALA A 21 8.66 -6.66 -14.45
N VAL A 22 7.68 -6.98 -13.56
CA VAL A 22 6.31 -7.29 -13.97
C VAL A 22 5.63 -6.05 -14.53
N TRP A 23 5.79 -4.91 -13.86
CA TRP A 23 5.20 -3.64 -14.30
C TRP A 23 5.75 -3.18 -15.66
N GLY A 24 7.07 -3.34 -15.89
CA GLY A 24 7.68 -3.04 -17.20
C GLY A 24 7.04 -3.84 -18.32
N ARG A 25 6.95 -5.18 -18.19
CA ARG A 25 6.30 -6.04 -19.19
C ARG A 25 4.83 -5.69 -19.41
N LEU A 26 4.09 -5.38 -18.34
CA LEU A 26 2.70 -4.98 -18.43
C LEU A 26 2.55 -3.66 -19.17
N SER A 27 3.36 -2.65 -18.83
CA SER A 27 3.32 -1.34 -19.47
C SER A 27 3.74 -1.40 -20.95
N GLU A 28 4.75 -2.18 -21.30
CA GLU A 28 5.17 -2.42 -22.68
C GLU A 28 4.10 -3.18 -23.47
N GLY A 29 3.50 -4.20 -22.85
CA GLY A 29 2.52 -5.07 -23.51
C GLY A 29 1.14 -4.46 -23.71
N LEU A 30 0.73 -3.50 -22.86
CA LEU A 30 -0.54 -2.80 -22.95
C LEU A 30 -0.43 -1.40 -23.56
N GLY A 31 0.76 -0.78 -23.52
CA GLY A 31 0.95 0.65 -23.82
C GLY A 31 0.37 1.52 -22.71
N THR A 32 -0.91 1.82 -22.77
CA THR A 32 -1.63 2.51 -21.68
C THR A 32 -2.22 1.49 -20.72
N VAL A 33 -2.11 1.74 -19.42
CA VAL A 33 -2.73 0.89 -18.38
C VAL A 33 -4.00 1.58 -17.88
N ASP A 34 -5.12 1.28 -18.53
CA ASP A 34 -6.46 1.74 -18.20
C ASP A 34 -7.47 0.56 -18.20
N ALA A 35 -8.74 0.86 -17.95
CA ALA A 35 -9.77 -0.18 -17.86
C ALA A 35 -9.99 -0.90 -19.19
N GLU A 36 -9.99 -0.16 -20.30
CA GLU A 36 -10.23 -0.70 -21.64
C GLU A 36 -9.10 -1.65 -22.08
N THR A 37 -7.85 -1.22 -21.98
CA THR A 37 -6.68 -2.03 -22.37
C THR A 37 -6.53 -3.28 -21.51
N VAL A 38 -6.85 -3.20 -20.21
CA VAL A 38 -6.86 -4.35 -19.29
C VAL A 38 -7.95 -5.36 -19.68
N LEU A 39 -9.16 -4.91 -19.96
CA LEU A 39 -10.27 -5.79 -20.37
C LEU A 39 -10.01 -6.45 -21.73
N ASN A 40 -9.47 -5.70 -22.68
CA ASN A 40 -9.12 -6.22 -24.00
C ASN A 40 -7.99 -7.27 -23.95
N ALA A 41 -7.06 -7.14 -22.99
CA ALA A 41 -5.99 -8.10 -22.80
C ALA A 41 -6.49 -9.44 -22.23
N GLY A 42 -7.43 -9.40 -21.30
CA GLY A 42 -7.93 -10.57 -20.59
C GLY A 42 -6.93 -11.16 -19.58
N GLU A 43 -7.42 -12.07 -18.73
CA GLU A 43 -6.66 -12.60 -17.59
C GLU A 43 -5.43 -13.41 -17.98
N GLU A 44 -5.50 -14.19 -19.07
CA GLU A 44 -4.38 -15.00 -19.55
C GLU A 44 -3.20 -14.13 -19.98
N ARG A 45 -3.47 -13.05 -20.73
CA ARG A 45 -2.41 -12.12 -21.14
C ARG A 45 -1.85 -11.36 -19.94
N LEU A 46 -2.70 -10.93 -18.98
CA LEU A 46 -2.23 -10.31 -17.74
C LEU A 46 -1.32 -11.26 -16.96
N HIS A 47 -1.71 -12.54 -16.84
CA HIS A 47 -0.89 -13.57 -16.21
C HIS A 47 0.47 -13.73 -16.91
N SER A 48 0.51 -13.69 -18.23
CA SER A 48 1.75 -13.85 -19.03
C SER A 48 2.79 -12.77 -18.74
N PHE A 49 2.41 -11.61 -18.19
CA PHE A 49 3.34 -10.58 -17.73
C PHE A 49 4.06 -10.94 -16.42
N GLY A 50 3.70 -12.08 -15.79
CA GLY A 50 4.40 -12.63 -14.61
C GLY A 50 3.72 -12.36 -13.28
N MET A 51 2.42 -12.11 -13.28
CA MET A 51 1.60 -12.06 -12.07
C MET A 51 0.80 -13.36 -11.91
N SER A 52 0.30 -13.63 -10.69
CA SER A 52 -0.58 -14.78 -10.46
C SER A 52 -1.95 -14.59 -11.13
N TYR A 53 -2.62 -15.69 -11.52
CA TYR A 53 -4.01 -15.64 -12.02
C TYR A 53 -4.94 -14.90 -11.06
N ARG A 54 -4.78 -15.10 -9.77
CA ARG A 54 -5.57 -14.37 -8.75
C ARG A 54 -5.42 -12.86 -8.87
N LYS A 55 -4.20 -12.34 -9.09
CA LYS A 55 -3.98 -10.90 -9.32
C LYS A 55 -4.55 -10.45 -10.66
N ALA A 56 -4.41 -11.25 -11.71
CA ALA A 56 -5.00 -10.96 -13.01
C ALA A 56 -6.54 -10.84 -12.90
N ALA A 57 -7.20 -11.78 -12.22
CA ALA A 57 -8.63 -11.72 -11.95
C ALA A 57 -9.05 -10.48 -11.15
N TYR A 58 -8.30 -10.10 -10.09
CA TYR A 58 -8.59 -8.88 -9.33
C TYR A 58 -8.47 -7.61 -10.17
N ILE A 59 -7.47 -7.55 -11.04
CA ILE A 59 -7.25 -6.41 -11.93
C ILE A 59 -8.35 -6.33 -12.99
N SER A 60 -8.77 -7.47 -13.56
CA SER A 60 -9.87 -7.55 -14.52
C SER A 60 -11.22 -7.18 -13.90
N ASP A 61 -11.50 -7.64 -12.66
CA ASP A 61 -12.70 -7.25 -11.91
C ASP A 61 -12.74 -5.74 -11.63
N PHE A 62 -11.61 -5.17 -11.18
CA PHE A 62 -11.50 -3.73 -10.99
C PHE A 62 -11.71 -2.95 -12.29
N ALA A 63 -11.11 -3.40 -13.40
CA ALA A 63 -11.28 -2.77 -14.72
C ALA A 63 -12.73 -2.76 -15.16
N ARG A 64 -13.45 -3.89 -14.97
CA ARG A 64 -14.88 -4.01 -15.29
C ARG A 64 -15.70 -3.03 -14.45
N LYS A 65 -15.52 -3.01 -13.14
CA LYS A 65 -16.24 -2.07 -12.25
C LYS A 65 -16.04 -0.61 -12.62
N VAL A 66 -14.83 -0.25 -13.09
CA VAL A 66 -14.56 1.11 -13.58
C VAL A 66 -15.24 1.38 -14.92
N ALA A 67 -15.20 0.42 -15.86
CA ALA A 67 -15.81 0.55 -17.18
C ALA A 67 -17.34 0.63 -17.08
N ASP A 68 -17.96 -0.18 -16.22
CA ASP A 68 -19.41 -0.22 -16.02
C ASP A 68 -19.93 0.95 -15.15
N GLY A 69 -19.02 1.77 -14.61
CA GLY A 69 -19.39 2.90 -13.75
C GLY A 69 -19.76 2.52 -12.31
N GLU A 70 -19.61 1.24 -11.94
CA GLU A 70 -19.84 0.77 -10.57
C GLU A 70 -18.78 1.32 -9.57
N PHE A 71 -17.58 1.61 -10.08
CA PHE A 71 -16.51 2.24 -9.29
C PHE A 71 -16.01 3.51 -9.96
N SER A 72 -16.31 4.66 -9.37
CA SER A 72 -15.93 5.97 -9.89
C SER A 72 -14.62 6.49 -9.28
N LEU A 73 -13.55 6.51 -10.09
CA LEU A 73 -12.27 7.12 -9.71
C LEU A 73 -12.37 8.63 -9.46
N ALA A 74 -13.32 9.31 -10.12
CA ALA A 74 -13.57 10.74 -9.93
C ALA A 74 -14.27 11.00 -8.58
N ALA A 75 -15.23 10.15 -8.20
CA ALA A 75 -15.90 10.22 -6.91
C ALA A 75 -14.90 9.91 -5.77
N LEU A 76 -14.03 8.92 -5.93
CA LEU A 76 -13.02 8.54 -4.95
C LEU A 76 -12.14 9.74 -4.52
N LYS A 77 -11.76 10.60 -5.45
CA LYS A 77 -10.96 11.80 -5.16
C LYS A 77 -11.66 12.80 -4.23
N LYS A 78 -13.00 12.81 -4.21
CA LYS A 78 -13.83 13.74 -3.43
C LYS A 78 -14.23 13.18 -2.07
N MET A 79 -14.03 11.88 -1.84
CA MET A 79 -14.34 11.20 -0.59
C MET A 79 -13.40 11.64 0.54
N SER A 80 -13.89 11.59 1.78
CA SER A 80 -13.03 11.60 2.96
C SER A 80 -12.11 10.37 2.97
N ASP A 81 -11.04 10.40 3.77
CA ASP A 81 -10.11 9.26 3.86
C ASP A 81 -10.79 7.98 4.30
N ALA A 82 -11.72 8.07 5.26
CA ALA A 82 -12.47 6.91 5.74
C ALA A 82 -13.38 6.30 4.65
N GLU A 83 -14.10 7.14 3.91
CA GLU A 83 -14.94 6.71 2.80
C GLU A 83 -14.10 6.10 1.66
N ALA A 84 -12.97 6.72 1.33
CA ALA A 84 -12.06 6.23 0.29
C ALA A 84 -11.43 4.88 0.68
N ILE A 85 -11.01 4.70 1.94
CA ILE A 85 -10.53 3.41 2.45
C ILE A 85 -11.63 2.35 2.36
N ALA A 86 -12.85 2.67 2.77
CA ALA A 86 -13.97 1.74 2.69
C ALA A 86 -14.28 1.33 1.24
N ALA A 87 -14.36 2.30 0.32
CA ALA A 87 -14.60 2.05 -1.10
C ALA A 87 -13.50 1.21 -1.75
N LEU A 88 -12.22 1.53 -1.49
CA LEU A 88 -11.09 0.77 -2.02
C LEU A 88 -11.03 -0.64 -1.43
N SER A 89 -11.30 -0.80 -0.13
CA SER A 89 -11.26 -2.10 0.53
C SER A 89 -12.41 -3.03 0.13
N ALA A 90 -13.45 -2.51 -0.52
CA ALA A 90 -14.51 -3.31 -1.11
C ALA A 90 -14.09 -3.96 -2.45
N LEU A 91 -12.96 -3.52 -3.03
CA LEU A 91 -12.42 -4.13 -4.25
C LEU A 91 -11.71 -5.46 -3.92
N ASN A 92 -11.90 -6.44 -4.78
CA ASN A 92 -11.23 -7.73 -4.67
C ASN A 92 -9.70 -7.57 -4.66
N GLY A 93 -9.06 -8.14 -3.64
CA GLY A 93 -7.61 -8.08 -3.49
C GLY A 93 -7.06 -6.78 -2.88
N VAL A 94 -7.91 -5.85 -2.48
CA VAL A 94 -7.51 -4.60 -1.81
C VAL A 94 -7.90 -4.66 -0.34
N GLY A 95 -6.94 -4.85 0.56
CA GLY A 95 -7.16 -4.74 2.01
C GLY A 95 -6.99 -3.31 2.51
N ILE A 96 -7.33 -3.07 3.79
CA ILE A 96 -7.22 -1.75 4.44
C ILE A 96 -5.81 -1.15 4.25
N TRP A 97 -4.76 -1.91 4.53
CA TRP A 97 -3.38 -1.43 4.36
C TRP A 97 -3.09 -1.00 2.90
N THR A 98 -3.54 -1.78 1.91
CA THR A 98 -3.38 -1.42 0.49
C THR A 98 -4.16 -0.16 0.15
N ALA A 99 -5.36 0.00 0.67
CA ALA A 99 -6.16 1.21 0.50
C ALA A 99 -5.46 2.44 1.10
N GLU A 100 -4.92 2.33 2.33
CA GLU A 100 -4.13 3.39 2.96
C GLU A 100 -2.88 3.76 2.14
N MET A 101 -2.19 2.77 1.54
CA MET A 101 -1.05 3.04 0.65
C MET A 101 -1.47 3.75 -0.65
N ILE A 102 -2.63 3.42 -1.20
CA ILE A 102 -3.21 4.15 -2.34
C ILE A 102 -3.53 5.59 -1.95
N LEU A 103 -4.12 5.84 -0.79
CA LEU A 103 -4.36 7.19 -0.30
C LEU A 103 -3.05 7.98 -0.18
N LEU A 104 -2.02 7.36 0.39
CA LEU A 104 -0.74 8.03 0.64
C LEU A 104 0.02 8.31 -0.66
N PHE A 105 0.23 7.29 -1.51
CA PHE A 105 1.11 7.39 -2.67
C PHE A 105 0.44 7.81 -3.98
N CYS A 106 -0.87 7.59 -4.10
CA CYS A 106 -1.59 7.84 -5.35
C CYS A 106 -2.57 9.00 -5.27
N MET A 107 -3.14 9.23 -4.08
CA MET A 107 -4.03 10.36 -3.82
C MET A 107 -3.34 11.51 -3.09
N GLU A 108 -2.09 11.29 -2.64
CA GLU A 108 -1.25 12.27 -1.93
C GLU A 108 -1.97 12.88 -0.71
N ARG A 109 -2.76 12.05 -0.01
CA ARG A 109 -3.46 12.48 1.19
C ARG A 109 -2.45 12.80 2.31
N PRO A 110 -2.58 13.96 2.98
CA PRO A 110 -1.54 14.45 3.91
C PRO A 110 -1.51 13.72 5.25
N ASP A 111 -2.61 13.08 5.66
CA ASP A 111 -2.76 12.58 7.03
C ASP A 111 -3.00 11.06 7.12
N VAL A 112 -2.22 10.28 6.38
CA VAL A 112 -2.31 8.82 6.38
C VAL A 112 -1.22 8.23 7.28
N LEU A 113 -1.64 7.50 8.33
CA LEU A 113 -0.77 6.70 9.20
C LEU A 113 -1.45 5.35 9.47
N SER A 114 -0.82 4.26 9.02
CA SER A 114 -1.41 2.92 9.05
C SER A 114 -1.05 2.17 10.33
N PHE A 115 -2.05 1.74 11.10
CA PHE A 115 -1.84 0.83 12.23
C PHE A 115 -1.44 -0.58 11.79
N GLY A 116 -1.92 -1.03 10.64
CA GLY A 116 -1.61 -2.35 10.07
C GLY A 116 -0.19 -2.46 9.50
N ASP A 117 0.55 -1.35 9.39
CA ASP A 117 1.90 -1.35 8.85
C ASP A 117 2.94 -1.71 9.92
N LEU A 118 3.57 -2.87 9.75
CA LEU A 118 4.56 -3.39 10.70
C LEU A 118 5.81 -2.52 10.80
N ALA A 119 6.21 -1.86 9.70
CA ALA A 119 7.38 -0.99 9.70
C ALA A 119 7.08 0.35 10.39
N ILE A 120 5.87 0.89 10.24
CA ILE A 120 5.41 2.05 11.03
C ILE A 120 5.35 1.69 12.51
N GLN A 121 4.78 0.54 12.89
CA GLN A 121 4.78 0.09 14.28
C GLN A 121 6.20 -0.07 14.82
N ARG A 122 7.13 -0.65 14.02
CA ARG A 122 8.54 -0.76 14.39
C ARG A 122 9.18 0.61 14.58
N GLY A 123 8.98 1.53 13.65
CA GLY A 123 9.46 2.92 13.75
C GLY A 123 8.97 3.60 15.03
N LEU A 124 7.68 3.47 15.36
CA LEU A 124 7.12 4.00 16.60
C LEU A 124 7.75 3.38 17.84
N ARG A 125 7.97 2.04 17.87
CA ARG A 125 8.68 1.39 18.98
C ARG A 125 10.10 1.95 19.15
N MET A 126 10.82 2.13 18.06
CA MET A 126 12.19 2.64 18.06
C MET A 126 12.26 4.09 18.57
N VAL A 127 11.38 4.96 18.06
CA VAL A 127 11.33 6.38 18.44
C VAL A 127 10.90 6.57 19.89
N TYR A 128 9.86 5.86 20.32
CA TYR A 128 9.26 6.06 21.66
C TYR A 128 9.69 5.03 22.71
N ARG A 129 10.63 4.14 22.36
CA ARG A 129 11.19 3.13 23.26
C ARG A 129 10.15 2.18 23.84
N HIS A 130 9.15 1.81 23.07
CA HIS A 130 8.14 0.82 23.44
C HIS A 130 8.53 -0.57 22.95
N ARG A 131 8.18 -1.62 23.70
CA ARG A 131 8.30 -3.01 23.23
C ARG A 131 7.15 -3.40 22.30
N GLU A 132 6.01 -2.76 22.47
CA GLU A 132 4.80 -2.98 21.71
C GLU A 132 4.08 -1.64 21.52
N ILE A 133 3.34 -1.50 20.43
CA ILE A 133 2.45 -0.37 20.19
C ILE A 133 1.01 -0.87 20.25
N THR A 134 0.33 -0.56 21.34
CA THR A 134 -1.10 -0.83 21.46
C THR A 134 -1.90 0.13 20.56
N LYS A 135 -3.14 -0.25 20.21
CA LYS A 135 -4.00 0.63 19.42
C LYS A 135 -4.22 2.00 20.07
N ALA A 136 -4.37 2.03 21.39
CA ALA A 136 -4.54 3.29 22.13
C ALA A 136 -3.29 4.19 22.05
N GLN A 137 -2.09 3.60 22.14
CA GLN A 137 -0.83 4.33 21.95
C GLN A 137 -0.70 4.85 20.53
N PHE A 138 -1.02 4.01 19.53
CA PHE A 138 -1.01 4.39 18.12
C PHE A 138 -1.92 5.60 17.87
N GLU A 139 -3.16 5.56 18.33
CA GLU A 139 -4.12 6.67 18.16
C GLU A 139 -3.64 7.96 18.84
N ARG A 140 -2.92 7.87 19.96
CA ARG A 140 -2.29 9.03 20.60
C ARG A 140 -1.19 9.62 19.71
N TYR A 141 -0.35 8.77 19.09
CA TYR A 141 0.71 9.24 18.18
C TYR A 141 0.13 9.75 16.87
N ARG A 142 -0.90 9.09 16.32
CA ARG A 142 -1.63 9.53 15.13
C ARG A 142 -2.14 10.97 15.32
N ARG A 143 -2.81 11.26 16.44
CA ARG A 143 -3.25 12.63 16.75
C ARG A 143 -2.12 13.64 16.89
N ARG A 144 -0.94 13.22 17.39
CA ARG A 144 0.24 14.08 17.51
C ARG A 144 0.82 14.45 16.13
N TYR A 145 0.77 13.52 15.18
CA TYR A 145 1.30 13.75 13.84
C TYR A 145 0.32 14.45 12.91
N SER A 146 -0.98 14.36 13.19
CA SER A 146 -2.00 15.04 12.39
C SER A 146 -1.78 16.55 12.39
N PRO A 147 -1.88 17.22 11.22
CA PRO A 147 -2.39 16.74 9.93
C PRO A 147 -1.29 16.20 8.98
N TYR A 148 -0.14 15.80 9.47
CA TYR A 148 1.03 15.40 8.67
C TYR A 148 1.35 13.90 8.81
N GLY A 149 0.34 13.06 9.01
CA GLY A 149 0.49 11.61 9.19
C GLY A 149 1.25 10.93 8.07
N SER A 150 1.07 11.36 6.82
CA SER A 150 1.78 10.83 5.65
C SER A 150 3.28 11.11 5.70
N VAL A 151 3.66 12.31 6.09
CA VAL A 151 5.07 12.67 6.29
C VAL A 151 5.66 11.85 7.45
N ALA A 152 4.91 11.72 8.55
CA ALA A 152 5.33 10.88 9.68
C ALA A 152 5.51 9.41 9.27
N SER A 153 4.66 8.87 8.38
CA SER A 153 4.80 7.52 7.84
C SER A 153 6.15 7.34 7.12
N LEU A 154 6.54 8.29 6.27
CA LEU A 154 7.83 8.25 5.56
C LEU A 154 9.02 8.24 6.52
N TYR A 155 9.00 9.09 7.55
CA TYR A 155 10.06 9.13 8.56
C TYR A 155 10.11 7.85 9.41
N LEU A 156 8.95 7.31 9.80
CA LEU A 156 8.87 6.08 10.57
C LEU A 156 9.39 4.87 9.77
N TRP A 157 9.12 4.80 8.48
CA TRP A 157 9.72 3.80 7.60
C TRP A 157 11.23 3.95 7.51
N ALA A 158 11.74 5.16 7.34
CA ALA A 158 13.18 5.41 7.31
C ALA A 158 13.86 4.98 8.63
N VAL A 159 13.28 5.34 9.77
CA VAL A 159 13.78 4.92 11.11
C VAL A 159 13.74 3.40 11.23
N SER A 160 12.63 2.75 10.85
CA SER A 160 12.48 1.29 10.85
C SER A 160 13.53 0.61 9.95
N GLY A 161 13.91 1.25 8.86
CA GLY A 161 14.96 0.80 7.92
C GLY A 161 16.38 1.07 8.38
N GLY A 162 16.59 1.70 9.55
CA GLY A 162 17.93 1.93 10.11
C GLY A 162 18.55 3.29 9.76
N ALA A 163 17.75 4.27 9.32
CA ALA A 163 18.25 5.61 8.98
C ALA A 163 18.86 6.39 10.18
N LEU A 164 18.56 5.97 11.41
CA LEU A 164 19.11 6.56 12.62
C LEU A 164 20.11 5.59 13.27
N PRO A 165 21.44 5.84 13.15
CA PRO A 165 22.46 5.01 13.78
C PRO A 165 22.26 4.96 15.31
N GLY A 166 22.42 3.77 15.91
CA GLY A 166 22.29 3.56 17.35
C GLY A 166 20.86 3.50 17.89
N VAL A 167 19.84 3.73 17.05
CA VAL A 167 18.44 3.53 17.40
C VAL A 167 18.02 2.11 17.01
N THR A 168 17.73 1.28 18.01
CA THR A 168 17.34 -0.14 17.84
C THR A 168 15.90 -0.39 18.26
N ASP A 169 15.29 -1.42 17.72
CA ASP A 169 13.94 -1.84 18.11
C ASP A 169 13.96 -2.51 19.49
N PRO A 170 13.30 -1.94 20.53
CA PRO A 170 13.26 -2.53 21.86
C PRO A 170 12.55 -3.90 21.93
N ALA A 171 11.78 -4.28 20.90
CA ALA A 171 11.16 -5.58 20.81
C ALA A 171 12.12 -6.67 20.31
N GLU A 172 13.23 -6.30 19.66
CA GLU A 172 14.24 -7.28 19.24
C GLU A 172 14.95 -7.82 20.50
N ARG A 173 14.78 -9.13 20.75
CA ARG A 173 15.60 -9.83 21.74
C ARG A 173 17.07 -9.68 21.32
N LYS A 174 17.94 -9.18 22.20
CA LYS A 174 19.38 -9.34 22.03
C LYS A 174 19.60 -10.84 21.78
N ARG A 175 20.03 -11.23 20.58
CA ARG A 175 20.54 -12.59 20.34
C ARG A 175 21.66 -12.77 21.34
N GLY A 176 21.39 -13.60 22.36
CA GLY A 176 22.34 -13.85 23.39
C GLY A 176 23.63 -14.33 22.77
N ASN A 177 24.72 -13.66 23.11
CA ASN A 177 26.07 -14.15 22.89
C ASN A 177 26.14 -15.52 23.58
N LYS A 178 25.98 -16.61 22.84
CA LYS A 178 26.38 -17.93 23.31
C LYS A 178 27.88 -17.99 23.13
N SER A 179 28.58 -17.65 24.21
CA SER A 179 29.99 -18.02 24.43
C SER A 179 30.12 -19.52 24.45
#